data_83617bb65a316c6d4b955f3e637e7d28
#
_entry.id   83617bb65a316c6d4b955f3e637e7d28
#
_cell.length_a   1.000
_cell.length_b   1.000
_cell.length_c   1.000
_cell.angle_alpha   90.00
_cell.angle_beta   90.00
_cell.angle_gamma   90.00
#
_symmetry.space_group_name_H-M   'P 1'
#
loop_
_entity.id
_entity.type
_entity.pdbx_description
1 polymer ?
#
loop_
_entity_poly.entity_id
_entity_poly.type
_entity_poly.pdbx_seq_one_letter_code
_entity_poly.pdbx_strand_id
1 'polypeptide(L)'
;KNKYFGTDGFRGEANLTLTSIQAYKVGRFLGWYFSSTLSGCEKAGYKPRIVIGKDTRRSSYMLEYSIVAGITASGADAYMLHVTTTPSVSYVTRQDEFDCGIMITASHNPYFDNGIKVINRYGEKLDDKTTALIEAYIDGNMSILGINQPDLPLAKREHIGCIVDYVSGRNRYVGYLISVASNSYKNLKIG
;
A
#
# COMPACT_ATOMS: atom_id res chain seq x y z
N LYS A 1 -12.61 -17.24 6.47
CA LYS A 1 -11.77 -16.41 7.34
C LYS A 1 -10.43 -16.23 6.63
N ASN A 2 -10.02 -15.00 6.42
CA ASN A 2 -8.73 -14.69 5.76
C ASN A 2 -7.56 -15.29 6.56
N LYS A 3 -6.55 -15.80 5.86
CA LYS A 3 -5.38 -16.48 6.46
C LYS A 3 -4.34 -15.49 6.99
N TYR A 4 -4.07 -14.44 6.22
CA TYR A 4 -3.05 -13.43 6.50
C TYR A 4 -3.64 -12.08 6.90
N PHE A 5 -4.69 -11.62 6.20
CA PHE A 5 -5.30 -10.32 6.42
C PHE A 5 -6.43 -10.41 7.46
N GLY A 6 -6.13 -10.01 8.67
CA GLY A 6 -7.13 -9.81 9.72
C GLY A 6 -7.85 -8.46 9.62
N THR A 7 -8.56 -8.09 10.70
CA THR A 7 -9.25 -6.78 10.82
C THR A 7 -8.28 -5.62 10.61
N ASP A 8 -7.04 -5.76 11.09
CA ASP A 8 -6.01 -4.72 11.08
C ASP A 8 -4.96 -4.87 9.98
N GLY A 9 -5.26 -5.62 8.93
CA GLY A 9 -4.34 -5.93 7.84
C GLY A 9 -3.54 -7.21 8.06
N PHE A 10 -2.50 -7.41 7.26
CA PHE A 10 -1.56 -8.52 7.39
C PHE A 10 -0.52 -8.19 8.45
N ARG A 11 -0.58 -8.81 9.63
CA ARG A 11 0.36 -8.60 10.72
C ARG A 11 1.19 -9.84 11.00
N GLY A 12 2.43 -9.63 11.41
CA GLY A 12 3.31 -10.72 11.83
C GLY A 12 4.68 -10.23 12.29
N GLU A 13 5.45 -11.13 12.89
CA GLU A 13 6.84 -10.88 13.21
C GLU A 13 7.65 -10.80 11.91
N ALA A 14 8.43 -9.71 11.78
CA ALA A 14 9.19 -9.44 10.58
C ALA A 14 10.26 -10.50 10.32
N ASN A 15 10.36 -10.99 9.09
CA ASN A 15 11.22 -12.08 8.64
C ASN A 15 10.87 -13.48 9.22
N LEU A 16 9.82 -13.59 10.01
CA LEU A 16 9.35 -14.88 10.52
C LEU A 16 7.99 -15.25 9.91
N THR A 17 6.97 -14.44 10.15
CA THR A 17 5.61 -14.65 9.64
C THR A 17 5.16 -13.60 8.64
N LEU A 18 5.85 -12.45 8.60
CA LEU A 18 5.70 -11.41 7.59
C LEU A 18 7.07 -11.14 6.93
N THR A 19 7.27 -11.68 5.73
CA THR A 19 8.56 -11.65 5.01
C THR A 19 8.57 -10.64 3.86
N SER A 20 9.77 -10.30 3.41
CA SER A 20 9.98 -9.48 2.21
C SER A 20 9.37 -10.09 0.94
N ILE A 21 9.37 -11.43 0.83
CA ILE A 21 8.76 -12.15 -0.31
C ILE A 21 7.24 -11.97 -0.32
N GLN A 22 6.59 -12.09 0.83
CA GLN A 22 5.14 -11.86 0.94
C GLN A 22 4.80 -10.39 0.65
N ALA A 23 5.60 -9.45 1.15
CA ALA A 23 5.45 -8.02 0.87
C ALA A 23 5.60 -7.72 -0.63
N TYR A 24 6.61 -8.31 -1.29
CA TYR A 24 6.78 -8.23 -2.74
C TYR A 24 5.55 -8.76 -3.49
N LYS A 25 5.01 -9.91 -3.08
CA LYS A 25 3.81 -10.48 -3.68
C LYS A 25 2.58 -9.58 -3.49
N VAL A 26 2.41 -8.96 -2.32
CA VAL A 26 1.34 -7.96 -2.13
C VAL A 26 1.49 -6.82 -3.15
N GLY A 27 2.69 -6.29 -3.31
CA GLY A 27 2.97 -5.25 -4.31
C GLY A 27 2.70 -5.72 -5.75
N ARG A 28 3.15 -6.94 -6.11
CA ARG A 28 2.91 -7.56 -7.40
C ARG A 28 1.41 -7.66 -7.72
N PHE A 29 0.66 -8.19 -6.76
CA PHE A 29 -0.79 -8.35 -6.92
C PHE A 29 -1.48 -7.00 -7.12
N LEU A 30 -1.24 -6.03 -6.26
CA LEU A 30 -1.89 -4.72 -6.35
C LEU A 30 -1.56 -3.99 -7.64
N GLY A 31 -0.29 -3.97 -8.04
CA GLY A 31 0.13 -3.38 -9.32
C GLY A 31 -0.55 -4.04 -10.52
N TRP A 32 -0.59 -5.36 -10.56
CA TRP A 32 -1.28 -6.12 -11.61
C TRP A 32 -2.82 -5.93 -11.56
N TYR A 33 -3.41 -6.02 -10.39
CA TYR A 33 -4.87 -5.95 -10.22
C TYR A 33 -5.41 -4.62 -10.73
N PHE A 34 -4.83 -3.51 -10.31
CA PHE A 34 -5.28 -2.20 -10.76
C PHE A 34 -4.92 -1.94 -12.23
N SER A 35 -3.80 -2.44 -12.73
CA SER A 35 -3.48 -2.37 -14.16
C SER A 35 -4.46 -3.16 -15.03
N SER A 36 -4.92 -4.32 -14.56
CA SER A 36 -5.85 -5.19 -15.30
C SER A 36 -7.29 -4.70 -15.21
N THR A 37 -7.74 -4.23 -14.05
CA THR A 37 -9.11 -3.77 -13.85
C THR A 37 -9.37 -2.38 -14.45
N LEU A 38 -8.35 -1.52 -14.49
CA LEU A 38 -8.43 -0.18 -15.06
C LEU A 38 -8.09 -0.13 -16.56
N SER A 39 -7.51 -1.21 -17.12
CA SER A 39 -7.24 -1.28 -18.58
C SER A 39 -8.52 -1.21 -19.44
N GLY A 40 -9.70 -1.39 -18.86
CA GLY A 40 -10.99 -1.11 -19.47
C GLY A 40 -11.50 0.33 -19.28
N CYS A 41 -10.83 1.14 -18.48
CA CYS A 41 -11.13 2.57 -18.34
C CYS A 41 -10.50 3.33 -19.52
N GLU A 42 -11.30 4.13 -20.20
CA GLU A 42 -11.10 4.80 -21.49
C GLU A 42 -9.86 5.72 -21.64
N LYS A 43 -8.92 5.71 -20.70
CA LYS A 43 -7.68 6.51 -20.79
C LYS A 43 -6.52 5.63 -21.27
N ALA A 44 -6.36 5.56 -22.58
CA ALA A 44 -5.15 4.98 -23.18
C ALA A 44 -3.90 5.57 -22.51
N GLY A 45 -3.05 4.70 -21.93
CA GLY A 45 -1.81 5.11 -21.27
C GLY A 45 -1.92 5.43 -19.78
N TYR A 46 -3.07 5.24 -19.13
CA TYR A 46 -3.19 5.40 -17.68
C TYR A 46 -2.36 4.32 -16.94
N LYS A 47 -1.49 4.77 -16.05
CA LYS A 47 -0.79 3.90 -15.10
C LYS A 47 -1.42 4.01 -13.72
N PRO A 48 -1.76 2.89 -13.07
CA PRO A 48 -2.27 2.93 -11.71
C PRO A 48 -1.27 3.59 -10.76
N ARG A 49 -1.78 4.35 -9.80
CA ARG A 49 -1.00 5.07 -8.82
C ARG A 49 -1.30 4.53 -7.43
N ILE A 50 -0.26 4.04 -6.76
CA ILE A 50 -0.36 3.46 -5.41
C ILE A 50 0.49 4.29 -4.46
N VAL A 51 -0.13 4.85 -3.42
CA VAL A 51 0.57 5.65 -2.41
C VAL A 51 0.96 4.79 -1.22
N ILE A 52 2.18 4.99 -0.70
CA ILE A 52 2.77 4.15 0.34
C ILE A 52 3.29 5.03 1.47
N GLY A 53 2.88 4.70 2.69
CA GLY A 53 3.44 5.26 3.92
C GLY A 53 3.91 4.16 4.87
N LYS A 54 4.80 4.51 5.78
CA LYS A 54 5.31 3.60 6.80
C LYS A 54 5.50 4.29 8.15
N ASP A 55 5.56 3.48 9.20
CA ASP A 55 6.04 3.93 10.51
C ASP A 55 7.58 3.86 10.63
N THR A 56 8.10 4.13 11.81
CA THR A 56 9.54 4.20 12.08
C THR A 56 10.20 2.85 12.38
N ARG A 57 9.48 1.73 12.30
CA ARG A 57 10.02 0.39 12.57
C ARG A 57 11.14 0.05 11.59
N ARG A 58 12.19 -0.62 12.08
CA ARG A 58 13.31 -1.06 11.23
C ARG A 58 12.86 -1.88 10.02
N SER A 59 11.97 -2.84 10.26
CA SER A 59 11.44 -3.71 9.22
C SER A 59 10.56 -2.99 8.20
N SER A 60 10.05 -1.79 8.51
CA SER A 60 9.22 -1.02 7.59
C SER A 60 9.95 -0.65 6.30
N TYR A 61 11.26 -0.38 6.36
CA TYR A 61 12.07 -0.10 5.17
C TYR A 61 12.18 -1.32 4.24
N MET A 62 12.47 -2.49 4.82
CA MET A 62 12.56 -3.74 4.07
C MET A 62 11.23 -4.07 3.38
N LEU A 63 10.12 -3.96 4.10
CA LEU A 63 8.79 -4.24 3.55
C LEU A 63 8.39 -3.22 2.50
N GLU A 64 8.67 -1.93 2.72
CA GLU A 64 8.40 -0.85 1.76
C GLU A 64 9.09 -1.09 0.43
N TYR A 65 10.40 -1.31 0.44
CA TYR A 65 11.15 -1.57 -0.81
C TYR A 65 10.69 -2.83 -1.52
N SER A 66 10.32 -3.87 -0.78
CA SER A 66 9.77 -5.09 -1.36
C SER A 66 8.42 -4.86 -2.05
N ILE A 67 7.50 -4.13 -1.39
CA ILE A 67 6.20 -3.75 -1.96
C ILE A 67 6.40 -2.89 -3.21
N VAL A 68 7.26 -1.87 -3.13
CA VAL A 68 7.54 -0.95 -4.24
C VAL A 68 8.09 -1.70 -5.45
N ALA A 69 9.04 -2.62 -5.24
CA ALA A 69 9.56 -3.45 -6.31
C ALA A 69 8.45 -4.29 -6.98
N GLY A 70 7.53 -4.85 -6.18
CA GLY A 70 6.38 -5.59 -6.69
C GLY A 70 5.43 -4.73 -7.51
N ILE A 71 5.08 -3.55 -7.02
CA ILE A 71 4.19 -2.59 -7.69
C ILE A 71 4.76 -2.18 -9.05
N THR A 72 6.00 -1.73 -9.08
CA THR A 72 6.65 -1.23 -10.30
C THR A 72 6.89 -2.34 -11.31
N ALA A 73 7.26 -3.56 -10.87
CA ALA A 73 7.38 -4.73 -11.72
C ALA A 73 6.05 -5.15 -12.38
N SER A 74 4.92 -4.73 -11.83
CA SER A 74 3.58 -5.01 -12.36
C SER A 74 2.97 -3.85 -13.17
N GLY A 75 3.70 -2.74 -13.37
CA GLY A 75 3.31 -1.65 -14.25
C GLY A 75 2.56 -0.50 -13.59
N ALA A 76 2.43 -0.51 -12.26
CA ALA A 76 1.85 0.60 -11.51
C ALA A 76 2.96 1.52 -10.96
N ASP A 77 2.64 2.80 -10.75
CA ASP A 77 3.55 3.77 -10.15
C ASP A 77 3.40 3.80 -8.62
N ALA A 78 4.53 3.84 -7.92
CA ALA A 78 4.60 3.87 -6.47
C ALA A 78 4.93 5.28 -5.96
N TYR A 79 4.07 5.86 -5.12
CA TYR A 79 4.20 7.20 -4.57
C TYR A 79 4.56 7.13 -3.09
N MET A 80 5.73 7.63 -2.72
CA MET A 80 6.33 7.46 -1.41
C MET A 80 6.02 8.63 -0.49
N LEU A 81 5.22 8.41 0.55
CA LEU A 81 5.01 9.40 1.63
C LEU A 81 6.11 9.31 2.71
N HIS A 82 6.92 8.26 2.68
CA HIS A 82 7.90 7.93 3.71
C HIS A 82 7.26 7.74 5.09
N VAL A 83 7.94 8.17 6.15
CA VAL A 83 7.43 8.04 7.52
C VAL A 83 6.23 8.98 7.70
N THR A 84 5.07 8.36 8.01
CA THR A 84 3.79 9.05 8.19
C THR A 84 2.84 8.21 9.04
N THR A 85 1.60 8.65 9.20
CA THR A 85 0.55 7.98 9.98
C THR A 85 -0.49 7.30 9.06
N THR A 86 -1.21 6.32 9.59
CA THR A 86 -2.31 5.67 8.84
C THR A 86 -3.37 6.67 8.36
N PRO A 87 -3.84 7.63 9.17
CA PRO A 87 -4.78 8.65 8.69
C PRO A 87 -4.23 9.51 7.56
N SER A 88 -2.92 9.78 7.55
CA SER A 88 -2.28 10.53 6.45
C SER A 88 -2.37 9.75 5.13
N VAL A 89 -2.07 8.44 5.14
CA VAL A 89 -2.19 7.60 3.95
C VAL A 89 -3.63 7.55 3.47
N SER A 90 -4.60 7.32 4.36
CA SER A 90 -6.03 7.30 4.03
C SER A 90 -6.50 8.62 3.41
N TYR A 91 -6.12 9.74 4.02
CA TYR A 91 -6.44 11.09 3.54
C TYR A 91 -5.88 11.32 2.13
N VAL A 92 -4.59 11.07 1.93
CA VAL A 92 -3.92 11.28 0.65
C VAL A 92 -4.47 10.36 -0.43
N THR A 93 -4.72 9.09 -0.11
CA THR A 93 -5.33 8.14 -1.05
C THR A 93 -6.62 8.70 -1.65
N ARG A 94 -7.52 9.21 -0.79
CA ARG A 94 -8.79 9.75 -1.21
C ARG A 94 -8.68 11.12 -1.90
N GLN A 95 -7.92 12.05 -1.31
CA GLN A 95 -7.88 13.45 -1.79
C GLN A 95 -7.13 13.61 -3.11
N ASP A 96 -6.11 12.79 -3.33
CA ASP A 96 -5.27 12.86 -4.53
C ASP A 96 -5.64 11.78 -5.55
N GLU A 97 -6.81 11.12 -5.34
CA GLU A 97 -7.39 10.13 -6.25
C GLU A 97 -6.43 8.99 -6.62
N PHE A 98 -5.74 8.43 -5.61
CA PHE A 98 -4.95 7.23 -5.80
C PHE A 98 -5.85 6.00 -5.94
N ASP A 99 -5.44 5.01 -6.71
CA ASP A 99 -6.19 3.77 -6.87
C ASP A 99 -6.16 2.93 -5.60
N CYS A 100 -5.05 3.03 -4.84
CA CYS A 100 -4.84 2.29 -3.61
C CYS A 100 -3.84 3.02 -2.72
N GLY A 101 -4.00 2.86 -1.40
CA GLY A 101 -3.04 3.26 -0.38
C GLY A 101 -2.50 2.05 0.37
N ILE A 102 -1.24 2.12 0.78
CA ILE A 102 -0.61 1.10 1.62
C ILE A 102 0.02 1.76 2.83
N MET A 103 -0.33 1.28 4.02
CA MET A 103 0.34 1.68 5.25
C MET A 103 1.09 0.50 5.88
N ILE A 104 2.38 0.67 6.09
CA ILE A 104 3.26 -0.33 6.70
C ILE A 104 3.42 0.02 8.17
N THR A 105 2.73 -0.71 9.04
CA THR A 105 2.74 -0.50 10.50
C THR A 105 2.08 -1.66 11.23
N ALA A 106 2.53 -1.95 12.44
CA ALA A 106 1.84 -2.82 13.38
C ALA A 106 1.22 -2.05 14.56
N SER A 107 1.03 -0.74 14.43
CA SER A 107 0.39 0.11 15.46
C SER A 107 1.13 0.03 16.81
N HIS A 108 0.49 -0.53 17.85
CA HIS A 108 1.01 -0.67 19.22
C HIS A 108 1.67 -2.02 19.51
N ASN A 109 1.78 -2.90 18.52
CA ASN A 109 2.48 -4.18 18.68
C ASN A 109 3.96 -3.99 19.03
N PRO A 110 4.63 -5.00 19.61
CA PRO A 110 6.08 -4.97 19.86
C PRO A 110 6.89 -4.53 18.64
N TYR A 111 8.10 -4.02 18.85
CA TYR A 111 8.93 -3.44 17.80
C TYR A 111 9.37 -4.41 16.70
N PHE A 112 9.41 -5.69 17.00
CA PHE A 112 9.77 -6.76 16.06
C PHE A 112 8.61 -7.18 15.14
N ASP A 113 7.38 -6.84 15.49
CA ASP A 113 6.22 -7.01 14.61
C ASP A 113 6.16 -5.92 13.54
N ASN A 114 5.48 -6.22 12.44
CA ASN A 114 5.05 -5.24 11.47
C ASN A 114 3.73 -5.66 10.82
N GLY A 115 3.21 -4.82 9.92
CA GLY A 115 1.98 -5.10 9.22
C GLY A 115 1.85 -4.33 7.92
N ILE A 116 0.99 -4.84 7.04
CA ILE A 116 0.63 -4.21 5.78
C ILE A 116 -0.88 -3.99 5.79
N LYS A 117 -1.30 -2.73 5.76
CA LYS A 117 -2.70 -2.33 5.61
C LYS A 117 -2.90 -1.82 4.20
N VAL A 118 -3.89 -2.37 3.51
CA VAL A 118 -4.26 -1.94 2.17
C VAL A 118 -5.55 -1.13 2.25
N ILE A 119 -5.54 0.04 1.63
CA ILE A 119 -6.58 1.06 1.69
C ILE A 119 -7.12 1.28 0.28
N ASN A 120 -8.44 1.25 0.11
CA ASN A 120 -9.09 1.49 -1.17
C ASN A 120 -9.06 2.99 -1.56
N ARG A 121 -9.46 3.31 -2.78
CA ARG A 121 -9.49 4.69 -3.31
C ARG A 121 -10.34 5.67 -2.48
N TYR A 122 -11.25 5.17 -1.63
CA TYR A 122 -12.09 5.99 -0.76
C TYR A 122 -11.44 6.28 0.60
N GLY A 123 -10.22 5.79 0.84
CA GLY A 123 -9.51 5.94 2.09
C GLY A 123 -9.92 4.93 3.18
N GLU A 124 -10.60 3.85 2.80
CA GLU A 124 -11.11 2.81 3.68
C GLU A 124 -10.31 1.51 3.54
N LYS A 125 -10.49 0.57 4.47
CA LYS A 125 -9.91 -0.78 4.35
C LYS A 125 -10.33 -1.41 3.02
N LEU A 126 -9.38 -2.08 2.34
CA LEU A 126 -9.68 -2.87 1.15
C LEU A 126 -10.69 -3.99 1.49
N ASP A 127 -11.60 -4.27 0.59
CA ASP A 127 -12.66 -5.27 0.78
C ASP A 127 -12.10 -6.69 0.94
N ASP A 128 -12.88 -7.52 1.64
CA ASP A 128 -12.45 -8.88 1.99
C ASP A 128 -12.34 -9.79 0.75
N LYS A 129 -13.08 -9.52 -0.33
CA LYS A 129 -13.00 -10.29 -1.57
C LYS A 129 -11.65 -10.05 -2.26
N THR A 130 -11.26 -8.80 -2.43
CA THR A 130 -9.96 -8.45 -3.03
C THR A 130 -8.81 -8.92 -2.13
N THR A 131 -8.97 -8.82 -0.81
CA THR A 131 -7.98 -9.30 0.16
C THR A 131 -7.77 -10.82 0.05
N ALA A 132 -8.85 -11.60 -0.15
CA ALA A 132 -8.75 -13.05 -0.36
C ALA A 132 -7.99 -13.40 -1.65
N LEU A 133 -8.10 -12.58 -2.70
CA LEU A 133 -7.31 -12.76 -3.94
C LEU A 133 -5.81 -12.49 -3.71
N ILE A 134 -5.47 -11.50 -2.88
CA ILE A 134 -4.07 -11.27 -2.46
C ILE A 134 -3.52 -12.50 -1.76
N GLU A 135 -4.28 -13.07 -0.82
CA GLU A 135 -3.88 -14.27 -0.08
C GLU A 135 -3.70 -15.48 -1.00
N ALA A 136 -4.61 -15.68 -1.94
CA ALA A 136 -4.50 -16.74 -2.94
C ALA A 136 -3.20 -16.61 -3.77
N TYR A 137 -2.84 -15.40 -4.15
CA TYR A 137 -1.59 -15.14 -4.85
C TYR A 137 -0.35 -15.38 -3.97
N ILE A 138 -0.38 -14.97 -2.71
CA ILE A 138 0.71 -15.25 -1.76
C ILE A 138 0.94 -16.77 -1.66
N ASP A 139 -0.12 -17.55 -1.57
CA ASP A 139 -0.08 -19.01 -1.49
C ASP A 139 0.22 -19.71 -2.84
N GLY A 140 0.33 -18.96 -3.94
CA GLY A 140 0.61 -19.51 -5.28
C GLY A 140 -0.61 -20.14 -5.96
N ASN A 141 -1.81 -19.87 -5.50
CA ASN A 141 -3.05 -20.37 -6.06
C ASN A 141 -3.52 -19.49 -7.24
N MET A 142 -2.84 -19.62 -8.38
CA MET A 142 -3.09 -18.81 -9.59
C MET A 142 -4.44 -19.10 -10.24
N SER A 143 -5.01 -20.29 -10.04
CA SER A 143 -6.30 -20.68 -10.64
C SER A 143 -7.46 -19.82 -10.10
N ILE A 144 -7.42 -19.41 -8.86
CA ILE A 144 -8.43 -18.49 -8.25
C ILE A 144 -8.41 -17.11 -8.95
N LEU A 145 -7.25 -16.70 -9.46
CA LEU A 145 -7.09 -15.45 -10.20
C LEU A 145 -7.47 -15.58 -11.69
N GLY A 146 -7.86 -16.76 -12.13
CA GLY A 146 -8.13 -17.05 -13.56
C GLY A 146 -6.88 -17.02 -14.44
N ILE A 147 -5.69 -17.22 -13.85
CA ILE A 147 -4.41 -17.14 -14.55
C ILE A 147 -3.83 -18.53 -14.74
N ASN A 148 -3.57 -18.88 -16.00
CA ASN A 148 -3.00 -20.19 -16.40
C ASN A 148 -1.46 -20.18 -16.48
N GLN A 149 -0.81 -19.18 -15.88
CA GLN A 149 0.64 -19.03 -15.83
C GLN A 149 1.13 -19.22 -14.39
N PRO A 150 2.41 -19.59 -14.18
CA PRO A 150 2.94 -19.84 -12.84
C PRO A 150 3.07 -18.58 -11.99
N ASP A 151 3.04 -17.39 -12.60
CA ASP A 151 3.08 -16.09 -11.92
C ASP A 151 2.32 -15.02 -12.70
N LEU A 152 2.02 -13.88 -12.05
CA LEU A 152 1.45 -12.71 -12.69
C LEU A 152 2.40 -12.15 -13.76
N PRO A 153 1.88 -11.59 -14.87
CA PRO A 153 2.72 -11.02 -15.91
C PRO A 153 3.58 -9.87 -15.37
N LEU A 154 4.79 -9.74 -15.87
CA LEU A 154 5.69 -8.64 -15.59
C LEU A 154 5.52 -7.54 -16.64
N ALA A 155 5.49 -6.30 -16.20
CA ALA A 155 5.57 -5.16 -17.08
C ALA A 155 6.94 -5.12 -17.79
N LYS A 156 6.96 -4.61 -19.02
CA LYS A 156 8.18 -4.56 -19.85
C LYS A 156 8.41 -3.16 -20.39
N ARG A 157 9.68 -2.78 -20.52
CA ARG A 157 10.11 -1.51 -21.13
C ARG A 157 9.41 -0.30 -20.50
N GLU A 158 8.77 0.54 -21.28
CA GLU A 158 8.03 1.74 -20.89
C GLU A 158 6.81 1.48 -19.99
N HIS A 159 6.36 0.23 -19.91
CA HIS A 159 5.26 -0.18 -19.03
C HIS A 159 5.71 -0.47 -17.60
N ILE A 160 7.02 -0.58 -17.33
CA ILE A 160 7.52 -0.68 -15.94
C ILE A 160 7.12 0.59 -15.18
N GLY A 161 6.63 0.41 -13.96
CA GLY A 161 6.21 1.53 -13.11
C GLY A 161 7.39 2.34 -12.58
N CYS A 162 7.11 3.58 -12.20
CA CYS A 162 8.08 4.50 -11.62
C CYS A 162 7.90 4.65 -10.12
N ILE A 163 8.93 5.17 -9.45
CA ILE A 163 8.88 5.61 -8.06
C ILE A 163 8.83 7.13 -8.04
N VAL A 164 7.88 7.68 -7.29
CA VAL A 164 7.71 9.12 -7.10
C VAL A 164 7.87 9.46 -5.62
N ASP A 165 8.77 10.37 -5.31
CA ASP A 165 8.87 10.97 -3.97
C ASP A 165 7.69 11.93 -3.77
N TYR A 166 6.77 11.59 -2.84
CA TYR A 166 5.50 12.29 -2.70
C TYR A 166 5.32 12.94 -1.32
N VAL A 167 6.37 13.55 -0.81
CA VAL A 167 6.35 14.30 0.48
C VAL A 167 5.30 15.42 0.47
N SER A 168 5.00 16.00 -0.68
CA SER A 168 3.94 17.02 -0.83
C SER A 168 2.56 16.52 -0.38
N GLY A 169 2.23 15.25 -0.61
CA GLY A 169 0.98 14.64 -0.13
C GLY A 169 0.90 14.61 1.40
N ARG A 170 1.99 14.20 2.05
CA ARG A 170 2.09 14.25 3.52
C ARG A 170 1.94 15.67 4.05
N ASN A 171 2.57 16.64 3.42
CA ASN A 171 2.48 18.04 3.82
C ASN A 171 1.06 18.60 3.66
N ARG A 172 0.30 18.18 2.65
CA ARG A 172 -1.13 18.52 2.52
C ARG A 172 -1.96 17.99 3.68
N TYR A 173 -1.71 16.76 4.15
CA TYR A 173 -2.38 16.24 5.32
C TYR A 173 -2.10 17.08 6.58
N VAL A 174 -0.85 17.50 6.78
CA VAL A 174 -0.49 18.43 7.86
C VAL A 174 -1.24 19.75 7.70
N GLY A 175 -1.28 20.33 6.50
CA GLY A 175 -2.04 21.54 6.21
C GLY A 175 -3.54 21.38 6.51
N TYR A 176 -4.13 20.23 6.15
CA TYR A 176 -5.50 19.90 6.51
C TYR A 176 -5.71 19.88 8.02
N LEU A 177 -4.85 19.22 8.78
CA LEU A 177 -4.96 19.18 10.25
C LEU A 177 -4.90 20.59 10.86
N ILE A 178 -4.02 21.43 10.34
CA ILE A 178 -3.91 22.84 10.77
C ILE A 178 -5.21 23.61 10.46
N SER A 179 -5.79 23.38 9.28
CA SER A 179 -6.99 24.10 8.83
C SER A 179 -8.25 23.78 9.66
N VAL A 180 -8.31 22.58 10.24
CA VAL A 180 -9.46 22.18 11.10
C VAL A 180 -9.23 22.49 12.58
N ALA A 181 -8.04 22.96 12.94
CA ALA A 181 -7.74 23.38 14.32
C ALA A 181 -8.43 24.72 14.63
N SER A 182 -9.32 24.73 15.62
CA SER A 182 -10.09 25.91 15.98
C SER A 182 -9.29 26.95 16.81
N ASN A 183 -8.16 26.51 17.41
CA ASN A 183 -7.36 27.32 18.31
C ASN A 183 -5.86 27.19 18.01
N SER A 184 -5.08 28.21 18.37
CA SER A 184 -3.64 28.11 18.36
C SER A 184 -3.12 27.26 19.51
N TYR A 185 -2.32 26.26 19.22
CA TYR A 185 -1.63 25.42 20.22
C TYR A 185 -0.22 25.94 20.54
N LYS A 186 0.11 27.15 20.09
CA LYS A 186 1.40 27.77 20.34
C LYS A 186 1.61 27.92 21.86
N ASN A 187 2.79 27.49 22.32
CA ASN A 187 3.20 27.49 23.74
C ASN A 187 2.50 26.47 24.64
N LEU A 188 1.66 25.57 24.12
CA LEU A 188 1.16 24.43 24.89
C LEU A 188 2.26 23.39 25.07
N LYS A 189 2.42 22.90 26.29
CA LYS A 189 3.23 21.74 26.62
C LYS A 189 2.29 20.54 26.73
N ILE A 190 2.48 19.56 25.89
CA ILE A 190 1.69 18.31 25.88
C ILE A 190 2.64 17.20 26.30
N GLY A 191 2.31 16.55 27.41
CA GLY A 191 3.04 15.39 27.94
C GLY A 191 2.38 14.07 27.61
#